data_a79da2e07f97afe25a2181549f2ff24a
#
_entry.id   a79da2e07f97afe25a2181549f2ff24a
#
_cell.length_a   1.000
_cell.length_b   1.000
_cell.length_c   1.000
_cell.angle_alpha   90.00
_cell.angle_beta   90.00
_cell.angle_gamma   90.00
#
_symmetry.space_group_name_H-M   'P 1'
#
loop_
_entity.id
_entity.type
_entity.pdbx_description
1 polymer ?
#
loop_
_entity_poly.entity_id
_entity_poly.type
_entity_poly.pdbx_seq_one_letter_code
_entity_poly.pdbx_strand_id
1 'polypeptide(L)'
;MTEMTFDDLPQSVGHITQGAPFALGEEELDAFAKATWLDKAYLDDIPEFPETLVEGFLLLSMLDAAAKLASPASSSTMWGLNYGLDRVRFIAPVHMGQRVLSTYEILAVEPKDNGYKVLRRCTFTVEGQDRPAMVADWWSLAFPRGTVERARERS
;
A
#
# COMPACT_ATOMS: atom_id res chain seq x y z
N MET A 1 1.06 -19.06 -11.75
CA MET A 1 1.38 -18.85 -10.32
C MET A 1 0.07 -18.77 -9.55
N THR A 2 -0.11 -19.63 -8.57
CA THR A 2 -1.35 -19.65 -7.79
C THR A 2 -1.37 -18.41 -6.90
N GLU A 3 -2.44 -17.60 -6.96
CA GLU A 3 -2.60 -16.46 -6.08
C GLU A 3 -2.78 -16.91 -4.63
N MET A 4 -2.20 -16.15 -3.71
CA MET A 4 -2.27 -16.43 -2.27
C MET A 4 -3.68 -16.25 -1.74
N THR A 5 -4.16 -17.23 -1.01
CA THR A 5 -5.44 -17.19 -0.30
C THR A 5 -5.26 -16.91 1.18
N PHE A 6 -6.36 -16.71 1.92
CA PHE A 6 -6.29 -16.53 3.38
C PHE A 6 -5.64 -17.73 4.08
N ASP A 7 -5.93 -18.95 3.62
CA ASP A 7 -5.40 -20.18 4.24
C ASP A 7 -3.89 -20.38 4.01
N ASP A 8 -3.33 -19.73 2.99
CA ASP A 8 -1.89 -19.78 2.70
C ASP A 8 -1.06 -18.87 3.61
N LEU A 9 -1.68 -17.89 4.27
CA LEU A 9 -0.96 -16.87 5.07
C LEU A 9 0.00 -17.44 6.11
N PRO A 10 -0.36 -18.46 6.92
CA PRO A 10 0.55 -18.98 7.94
C PRO A 10 1.88 -19.51 7.42
N GLN A 11 1.94 -19.90 6.15
CA GLN A 11 3.12 -20.48 5.51
C GLN A 11 3.78 -19.54 4.49
N SER A 12 3.36 -18.27 4.45
CA SER A 12 3.75 -17.32 3.41
C SER A 12 4.96 -16.45 3.75
N VAL A 13 5.56 -16.60 4.93
CA VAL A 13 6.75 -15.82 5.30
C VAL A 13 7.88 -16.03 4.28
N GLY A 14 8.46 -14.95 3.81
CA GLY A 14 9.47 -14.95 2.74
C GLY A 14 8.89 -14.88 1.32
N HIS A 15 7.55 -14.97 1.17
CA HIS A 15 6.93 -14.82 -0.14
C HIS A 15 6.99 -13.37 -0.61
N ILE A 16 7.41 -13.18 -1.87
CA ILE A 16 7.52 -11.87 -2.52
C ILE A 16 6.50 -11.79 -3.64
N THR A 17 5.70 -10.74 -3.62
CA THR A 17 4.77 -10.41 -4.69
C THR A 17 5.11 -9.06 -5.31
N GLN A 18 4.72 -8.88 -6.56
CA GLN A 18 4.78 -7.58 -7.22
C GLN A 18 3.41 -6.91 -7.17
N GLY A 19 3.40 -5.61 -6.91
CA GLY A 19 2.19 -4.81 -7.00
C GLY A 19 1.87 -4.44 -8.44
N ALA A 20 0.66 -3.94 -8.66
CA ALA A 20 0.29 -3.33 -9.93
C ALA A 20 1.11 -2.04 -10.14
N PRO A 21 1.71 -1.86 -11.32
CA PRO A 21 2.39 -0.61 -11.65
C PRO A 21 1.39 0.56 -11.65
N PHE A 22 1.85 1.74 -11.24
CA PHE A 22 1.02 2.94 -11.27
C PHE A 22 1.84 4.19 -11.64
N ALA A 23 1.16 5.22 -12.07
CA ALA A 23 1.69 6.56 -12.23
C ALA A 23 0.68 7.56 -11.66
N LEU A 24 1.18 8.61 -11.03
CA LEU A 24 0.36 9.66 -10.43
C LEU A 24 0.54 10.95 -11.22
N GLY A 25 -0.56 11.57 -11.61
CA GLY A 25 -0.57 12.80 -12.38
C GLY A 25 -1.13 13.98 -11.58
N GLU A 26 -1.34 15.09 -12.26
CA GLU A 26 -1.88 16.32 -11.68
C GLU A 26 -3.24 16.09 -11.00
N GLU A 27 -4.11 15.28 -11.60
CA GLU A 27 -5.44 14.99 -11.06
C GLU A 27 -5.35 14.31 -9.67
N GLU A 28 -4.47 13.33 -9.52
CA GLU A 28 -4.26 12.62 -8.25
C GLU A 28 -3.61 13.54 -7.19
N LEU A 29 -2.65 14.37 -7.58
CA LEU A 29 -2.02 15.32 -6.68
C LEU A 29 -3.03 16.36 -6.17
N ASP A 30 -3.85 16.90 -7.05
CA ASP A 30 -4.90 17.87 -6.69
C ASP A 30 -5.97 17.25 -5.80
N ALA A 31 -6.40 16.03 -6.12
CA ALA A 31 -7.37 15.29 -5.31
C ALA A 31 -6.83 14.99 -3.91
N PHE A 32 -5.56 14.61 -3.80
CA PHE A 32 -4.90 14.37 -2.53
C PHE A 32 -4.77 15.64 -1.69
N ALA A 33 -4.33 16.75 -2.30
CA ALA A 33 -4.22 18.03 -1.63
C ALA A 33 -5.58 18.51 -1.08
N LYS A 34 -6.65 18.31 -1.85
CA LYS A 34 -8.03 18.61 -1.43
C LYS A 34 -8.50 17.72 -0.28
N ALA A 35 -8.30 16.41 -0.40
CA ALA A 35 -8.73 15.45 0.60
C ALA A 35 -8.02 15.62 1.95
N THR A 36 -6.79 16.08 1.93
CA THR A 36 -5.93 16.29 3.12
C THR A 36 -5.88 17.74 3.60
N TRP A 37 -6.57 18.65 2.90
CA TRP A 37 -6.61 20.09 3.17
C TRP A 37 -5.26 20.81 3.00
N LEU A 38 -4.32 20.20 2.32
CA LEU A 38 -3.04 20.85 2.00
C LEU A 38 -3.23 22.07 1.10
N ASP A 39 -4.25 22.05 0.23
CA ASP A 39 -4.66 23.20 -0.58
C ASP A 39 -5.11 24.42 0.25
N LYS A 40 -5.51 24.20 1.51
CA LYS A 40 -5.90 25.26 2.46
C LYS A 40 -4.77 25.59 3.46
N ALA A 41 -3.87 24.65 3.71
CA ALA A 41 -2.77 24.82 4.65
C ALA A 41 -1.66 25.72 4.08
N TYR A 42 -1.40 25.59 2.78
CA TYR A 42 -0.43 26.42 2.05
C TYR A 42 -1.19 27.57 1.34
N LEU A 43 -1.28 28.70 2.02
CA LEU A 43 -1.98 29.89 1.49
C LEU A 43 -1.14 30.69 0.49
N ASP A 44 0.18 30.50 0.52
CA ASP A 44 1.12 31.16 -0.38
C ASP A 44 1.88 30.11 -1.18
N ASP A 45 2.19 30.45 -2.44
CA ASP A 45 3.07 29.61 -3.25
C ASP A 45 4.46 29.52 -2.62
N ILE A 46 5.00 28.31 -2.60
CA ILE A 46 6.38 28.05 -2.19
C ILE A 46 7.19 27.79 -3.47
N PRO A 47 7.91 28.80 -4.00
CA PRO A 47 8.62 28.67 -5.28
C PRO A 47 9.68 27.56 -5.30
N GLU A 48 10.22 27.22 -4.13
CA GLU A 48 11.23 26.18 -3.98
C GLU A 48 10.62 24.76 -3.98
N PHE A 49 9.30 24.61 -3.82
CA PHE A 49 8.66 23.31 -3.86
C PHE A 49 8.52 22.84 -5.31
N PRO A 50 9.03 21.64 -5.66
CA PRO A 50 8.94 21.15 -7.03
C PRO A 50 7.47 20.83 -7.40
N GLU A 51 6.89 21.59 -8.33
CA GLU A 51 5.49 21.43 -8.76
C GLU A 51 5.14 20.02 -9.24
N THR A 52 6.11 19.29 -9.78
CA THR A 52 5.92 17.94 -10.30
C THR A 52 6.13 16.84 -9.27
N LEU A 53 6.54 17.20 -8.05
CA LEU A 53 6.85 16.22 -7.01
C LEU A 53 5.57 15.54 -6.49
N VAL A 54 5.58 14.22 -6.50
CA VAL A 54 4.57 13.41 -5.81
C VAL A 54 4.84 13.45 -4.31
N GLU A 55 3.88 13.91 -3.54
CA GLU A 55 4.02 13.96 -2.09
C GLU A 55 4.24 12.58 -1.48
N GLY A 56 5.12 12.50 -0.48
CA GLY A 56 5.45 11.24 0.17
C GLY A 56 4.24 10.51 0.74
N PHE A 57 3.30 11.22 1.35
CA PHE A 57 2.09 10.60 1.92
C PHE A 57 1.10 10.13 0.85
N LEU A 58 1.05 10.78 -0.30
CA LEU A 58 0.29 10.27 -1.43
C LEU A 58 0.93 8.97 -1.95
N LEU A 59 2.25 8.94 -2.11
CA LEU A 59 2.97 7.74 -2.52
C LEU A 59 2.75 6.59 -1.51
N LEU A 60 2.84 6.87 -0.22
CA LEU A 60 2.59 5.91 0.85
C LEU A 60 1.16 5.34 0.79
N SER A 61 0.17 6.16 0.48
CA SER A 61 -1.23 5.73 0.38
C SER A 61 -1.48 4.70 -0.72
N MET A 62 -0.57 4.57 -1.69
CA MET A 62 -0.66 3.59 -2.78
C MET A 62 -0.31 2.16 -2.36
N LEU A 63 0.19 1.93 -1.14
CA LEU A 63 0.59 0.59 -0.66
C LEU A 63 -0.52 -0.45 -0.84
N ASP A 64 -1.70 -0.15 -0.37
CA ASP A 64 -2.82 -1.07 -0.35
C ASP A 64 -3.41 -1.28 -1.76
N ALA A 65 -3.61 -0.19 -2.49
CA ALA A 65 -4.19 -0.24 -3.83
C ALA A 65 -3.30 -1.03 -4.82
N ALA A 66 -1.99 -0.76 -4.83
CA ALA A 66 -1.07 -1.45 -5.72
C ALA A 66 -0.98 -2.96 -5.41
N ALA A 67 -1.03 -3.35 -4.14
CA ALA A 67 -1.08 -4.76 -3.74
C ALA A 67 -2.38 -5.44 -4.17
N LYS A 68 -3.52 -4.82 -3.92
CA LYS A 68 -4.85 -5.39 -4.22
C LYS A 68 -5.11 -5.51 -5.72
N LEU A 69 -4.72 -4.52 -6.50
CA LEU A 69 -4.89 -4.53 -7.95
C LEU A 69 -4.07 -5.64 -8.63
N ALA A 70 -2.94 -6.02 -8.04
CA ALA A 70 -2.12 -7.11 -8.56
C ALA A 70 -2.65 -8.51 -8.19
N SER A 71 -3.47 -8.62 -7.14
CA SER A 71 -3.92 -9.91 -6.61
C SER A 71 -5.43 -9.89 -6.31
N PRO A 72 -6.29 -9.77 -7.34
CA PRO A 72 -7.73 -9.70 -7.13
C PRO A 72 -8.33 -10.98 -6.49
N ALA A 73 -7.74 -12.15 -6.72
CA ALA A 73 -8.21 -13.39 -6.08
C ALA A 73 -7.91 -13.43 -4.57
N SER A 74 -6.83 -12.83 -4.10
CA SER A 74 -6.62 -12.65 -2.65
C SER A 74 -7.78 -11.89 -2.02
N SER A 75 -8.31 -10.88 -2.69
CA SER A 75 -9.46 -10.10 -2.24
C SER A 75 -10.78 -10.90 -2.23
N SER A 76 -10.85 -12.05 -2.90
CA SER A 76 -12.02 -12.93 -2.87
C SER A 76 -12.09 -13.81 -1.62
N THR A 77 -10.94 -14.12 -1.03
CA THR A 77 -10.83 -15.02 0.13
C THR A 77 -10.61 -14.31 1.46
N MET A 78 -10.13 -13.07 1.41
CA MET A 78 -9.83 -12.27 2.61
C MET A 78 -10.20 -10.81 2.43
N TRP A 79 -10.33 -10.11 3.54
CA TRP A 79 -10.38 -8.67 3.62
C TRP A 79 -9.43 -8.19 4.72
N GLY A 80 -9.04 -6.94 4.68
CA GLY A 80 -8.03 -6.44 5.60
C GLY A 80 -8.22 -5.00 6.03
N LEU A 81 -7.52 -4.66 7.09
CA LEU A 81 -7.41 -3.31 7.63
C LEU A 81 -5.95 -2.92 7.77
N ASN A 82 -5.66 -1.65 7.55
CA ASN A 82 -4.36 -1.10 7.91
C ASN A 82 -4.21 -1.10 9.42
N TYR A 83 -3.09 -1.62 9.92
CA TYR A 83 -2.81 -1.70 11.35
C TYR A 83 -1.73 -0.71 11.79
N GLY A 84 -0.68 -0.58 11.02
CA GLY A 84 0.42 0.32 11.33
C GLY A 84 1.54 0.28 10.30
N LEU A 85 2.50 1.16 10.50
CA LEU A 85 3.67 1.32 9.66
C LEU A 85 4.91 1.48 10.54
N ASP A 86 5.97 0.78 10.17
CA ASP A 86 7.30 0.94 10.73
C ASP A 86 8.28 1.29 9.61
N ARG A 87 9.38 1.94 9.97
CA ARG A 87 10.52 2.18 9.08
C ARG A 87 10.15 2.78 7.72
N VAL A 88 9.22 3.72 7.70
CA VAL A 88 8.89 4.46 6.48
C VAL A 88 10.03 5.42 6.14
N ARG A 89 10.53 5.34 4.91
CA ARG A 89 11.55 6.24 4.38
C ARG A 89 11.23 6.62 2.94
N PHE A 90 11.22 7.90 2.67
CA PHE A 90 11.18 8.46 1.34
C PHE A 90 12.64 8.74 0.91
N ILE A 91 13.14 7.97 -0.05
CA ILE A 91 14.57 7.87 -0.34
C ILE A 91 14.92 8.66 -1.59
N ALA A 92 14.12 8.52 -2.65
CA ALA A 92 14.31 9.24 -3.90
C ALA A 92 12.97 9.87 -4.33
N PRO A 93 12.99 11.05 -4.96
CA PRO A 93 11.76 11.71 -5.39
C PRO A 93 11.06 10.92 -6.51
N VAL A 94 9.74 10.97 -6.50
CA VAL A 94 8.88 10.54 -7.60
C VAL A 94 8.22 11.79 -8.16
N HIS A 95 8.25 11.95 -9.48
CA HIS A 95 7.60 13.05 -10.19
C HIS A 95 6.36 12.58 -10.92
N MET A 96 5.44 13.52 -11.19
CA MET A 96 4.22 13.25 -11.95
C MET A 96 4.52 12.50 -13.25
N GLY A 97 3.71 11.49 -13.55
CA GLY A 97 3.80 10.69 -14.76
C GLY A 97 4.86 9.60 -14.74
N GLN A 98 5.75 9.57 -13.76
CA GLN A 98 6.72 8.48 -13.65
C GLN A 98 6.02 7.20 -13.22
N ARG A 99 6.36 6.10 -13.90
CA ARG A 99 5.83 4.78 -13.57
C ARG A 99 6.53 4.19 -12.37
N VAL A 100 5.76 3.81 -11.35
CA VAL A 100 6.25 3.22 -10.11
C VAL A 100 5.95 1.73 -10.11
N LEU A 101 6.96 0.96 -9.78
CA LEU A 101 6.91 -0.48 -9.55
C LEU A 101 7.00 -0.75 -8.05
N SER A 102 6.35 -1.80 -7.59
CA SER A 102 6.36 -2.15 -6.18
C SER A 102 6.55 -3.64 -5.93
N THR A 103 7.22 -3.96 -4.82
CA THR A 103 7.38 -5.33 -4.31
C THR A 103 6.93 -5.39 -2.86
N TYR A 104 6.40 -6.52 -2.46
CA TYR A 104 5.91 -6.81 -1.12
C TYR A 104 6.47 -8.15 -0.66
N GLU A 105 7.30 -8.14 0.37
CA GLU A 105 7.83 -9.35 1.01
C GLU A 105 7.14 -9.56 2.34
N ILE A 106 6.56 -10.74 2.56
CA ILE A 106 5.98 -11.09 3.85
C ILE A 106 7.08 -11.44 4.84
N LEU A 107 7.23 -10.65 5.89
CA LEU A 107 8.23 -10.82 6.93
C LEU A 107 7.72 -11.61 8.14
N ALA A 108 6.43 -11.44 8.49
CA ALA A 108 5.82 -12.11 9.63
C ALA A 108 4.32 -12.29 9.42
N VAL A 109 3.79 -13.37 9.95
CA VAL A 109 2.35 -13.65 10.05
C VAL A 109 2.08 -14.13 11.46
N GLU A 110 1.30 -13.38 12.21
CA GLU A 110 0.97 -13.64 13.61
C GLU A 110 -0.53 -13.84 13.77
N PRO A 111 -1.00 -14.90 14.45
CA PRO A 111 -2.41 -15.06 14.77
C PRO A 111 -2.93 -13.85 15.58
N LYS A 112 -4.09 -13.35 15.21
CA LYS A 112 -4.77 -12.27 15.93
C LYS A 112 -6.28 -12.40 15.77
N ASP A 113 -6.97 -12.57 16.89
CA ASP A 113 -8.43 -12.78 16.91
C ASP A 113 -8.82 -13.95 16.00
N ASN A 114 -9.72 -13.73 15.04
CA ASN A 114 -10.13 -14.71 14.02
C ASN A 114 -9.39 -14.56 12.69
N GLY A 115 -8.23 -13.95 12.69
CA GLY A 115 -7.43 -13.67 11.50
C GLY A 115 -5.93 -13.64 11.79
N TYR A 116 -5.22 -12.84 11.03
CA TYR A 116 -3.77 -12.69 11.14
C TYR A 116 -3.37 -11.22 11.09
N LYS A 117 -2.31 -10.91 11.83
CA LYS A 117 -1.53 -9.69 11.66
C LYS A 117 -0.35 -10.01 10.75
N VAL A 118 -0.24 -9.31 9.64
CA VAL A 118 0.74 -9.58 8.59
C VAL A 118 1.67 -8.39 8.42
N LEU A 119 2.98 -8.65 8.55
CA LEU A 119 4.03 -7.66 8.27
C LEU A 119 4.56 -7.86 6.85
N ARG A 120 4.54 -6.82 6.05
CA ARG A 120 5.14 -6.79 4.73
C ARG A 120 6.19 -5.69 4.63
N ARG A 121 7.34 -6.01 4.04
CA ARG A 121 8.26 -4.99 3.57
C ARG A 121 7.86 -4.58 2.17
N CYS A 122 7.59 -3.30 2.00
CA CYS A 122 7.15 -2.72 0.74
C CYS A 122 8.27 -1.85 0.19
N THR A 123 8.58 -2.03 -1.09
CA THR A 123 9.59 -1.23 -1.79
C THR A 123 8.97 -0.66 -3.05
N PHE A 124 8.99 0.66 -3.19
CA PHE A 124 8.55 1.37 -4.39
C PHE A 124 9.78 1.90 -5.14
N THR A 125 9.83 1.67 -6.43
CA THR A 125 10.94 2.09 -7.28
C THR A 125 10.39 2.70 -8.57
N VAL A 126 10.92 3.82 -8.99
CA VAL A 126 10.60 4.39 -10.32
C VAL A 126 11.21 3.48 -11.37
N GLU A 127 10.41 3.12 -12.38
CA GLU A 127 10.88 2.25 -13.49
C GLU A 127 12.14 2.81 -14.15
N GLY A 128 13.14 1.95 -14.30
CA GLY A 128 14.45 2.32 -14.85
C GLY A 128 15.43 2.92 -13.85
N GLN A 129 15.06 3.08 -12.59
CA GLN A 129 15.97 3.53 -11.54
C GLN A 129 16.31 2.37 -10.59
N ASP A 130 17.57 2.34 -10.11
CA ASP A 130 18.03 1.29 -9.19
C ASP A 130 17.71 1.63 -7.72
N ARG A 131 17.73 2.91 -7.37
CA ARG A 131 17.49 3.39 -6.01
C ARG A 131 16.00 3.39 -5.70
N PRO A 132 15.54 2.77 -4.59
CA PRO A 132 14.15 2.85 -4.19
C PRO A 132 13.69 4.29 -3.98
N ALA A 133 12.45 4.57 -4.34
CA ALA A 133 11.80 5.84 -4.01
C ALA A 133 11.27 5.84 -2.57
N MET A 134 10.69 4.72 -2.14
CA MET A 134 10.14 4.55 -0.80
C MET A 134 10.31 3.12 -0.33
N VAL A 135 10.59 2.95 0.95
CA VAL A 135 10.49 1.68 1.67
C VAL A 135 9.61 1.85 2.90
N ALA A 136 8.82 0.83 3.22
CA ALA A 136 7.97 0.81 4.40
C ALA A 136 7.77 -0.61 4.90
N ASP A 137 7.77 -0.80 6.20
CA ASP A 137 7.31 -2.03 6.84
C ASP A 137 5.84 -1.81 7.23
N TRP A 138 4.93 -2.52 6.57
CA TRP A 138 3.49 -2.32 6.67
C TRP A 138 2.83 -3.48 7.40
N TRP A 139 2.18 -3.17 8.51
CA TRP A 139 1.33 -4.08 9.25
C TRP A 139 -0.12 -3.96 8.79
N SER A 140 -0.72 -5.07 8.43
CA SER A 140 -2.14 -5.18 8.12
C SER A 140 -2.79 -6.30 8.94
N LEU A 141 -4.08 -6.16 9.19
CA LEU A 141 -4.92 -7.25 9.69
C LEU A 141 -5.59 -7.93 8.49
N ALA A 142 -5.60 -9.25 8.46
CA ALA A 142 -6.26 -10.05 7.45
C ALA A 142 -7.30 -10.96 8.09
N PHE A 143 -8.51 -10.94 7.56
CA PHE A 143 -9.63 -11.75 8.02
C PHE A 143 -10.22 -12.57 6.87
N PRO A 144 -10.71 -13.78 7.13
CA PRO A 144 -11.36 -14.56 6.09
C PRO A 144 -12.69 -13.93 5.67
N ARG A 145 -12.99 -13.96 4.38
CA ARG A 145 -14.33 -13.56 3.91
C ARG A 145 -15.41 -14.53 4.40
N GLY A 146 -16.61 -14.03 4.60
CA GLY A 146 -17.75 -14.78 5.11
C GLY A 146 -17.94 -14.77 6.62
N THR A 147 -16.98 -14.25 7.40
CA THR A 147 -17.13 -14.12 8.87
C THR A 147 -18.18 -13.10 9.29
N VAL A 148 -18.42 -12.07 8.48
CA VAL A 148 -19.40 -11.01 8.77
C VAL A 148 -20.85 -11.51 8.62
N GLU A 149 -21.10 -12.41 7.66
CA GLU A 149 -22.42 -13.03 7.48
C GLU A 149 -22.83 -13.89 8.69
N ARG A 150 -21.89 -14.67 9.25
CA ARG A 150 -22.13 -15.49 10.43
C ARG A 150 -22.41 -14.65 11.70
N ALA A 151 -21.87 -13.46 11.81
CA ALA A 151 -22.13 -12.58 12.93
C ALA A 151 -23.53 -11.93 12.83
N ARG A 152 -24.02 -11.65 11.61
CA ARG A 152 -25.37 -11.12 11.39
C ARG A 152 -26.46 -12.15 11.57
N GLU A 153 -26.20 -13.42 11.27
CA GLU A 153 -27.16 -14.52 11.46
C GLU A 153 -27.34 -14.92 12.94
N ARG A 154 -26.43 -14.50 13.84
CA ARG A 154 -26.47 -14.78 15.28
C ARG A 154 -27.04 -13.63 16.13
N SER A 155 -27.41 -12.53 15.51
CA SER A 155 -28.05 -11.37 16.14
C SER A 155 -29.54 -11.35 15.83
#